data_3d3256115ed6eda31848d33f1a3b0847
#
_entry.id   3d3256115ed6eda31848d33f1a3b0847
#
_cell.length_a   1.000
_cell.length_b   1.000
_cell.length_c   1.000
_cell.angle_alpha   90.00
_cell.angle_beta   90.00
_cell.angle_gamma   90.00
#
_symmetry.space_group_name_H-M   'P 1'
#
loop_
_entity.id
_entity.type
_entity.pdbx_description
1 polymer ?
#
loop_
_entity_poly.entity_id
_entity_poly.type
_entity_poly.pdbx_seq_one_letter_code
_entity_poly.pdbx_strand_id
1 'polypeptide(L)'
;SEYPLICMDEKPKEIHGDGREPLPVKPGKDRGVDSEYVRNGHAAVFVVINPHTGWIEAHASERRTKKDWAREVKWLVDEAYPEAKKIKLVMDNLNTHKISSIYSTYPPQEARRIAHKLEIHSTPKHGSWMNIAEIGIHIVSQECLNQRIQSYENLDYQIKCWNKSREGAKSINWQFTTEKARTKLYHLYTRIDIV
;
A
#
# COMPACT_ATOMS: atom_id res chain seq x y z
N SER A 1 -16.21 10.48 -6.03
CA SER A 1 -17.13 9.32 -6.19
C SER A 1 -17.76 8.97 -4.84
N GLU A 2 -19.04 8.71 -4.82
CA GLU A 2 -19.75 8.24 -3.61
C GLU A 2 -19.41 6.78 -3.27
N TYR A 3 -18.89 6.03 -4.24
CA TYR A 3 -18.53 4.61 -4.14
C TYR A 3 -17.15 4.37 -4.76
N PRO A 4 -16.07 4.89 -4.16
CA PRO A 4 -14.73 4.68 -4.68
C PRO A 4 -14.31 3.20 -4.59
N LEU A 5 -13.56 2.73 -5.59
CA LEU A 5 -12.85 1.47 -5.57
C LEU A 5 -11.41 1.72 -5.16
N ILE A 6 -10.98 1.09 -4.09
CA ILE A 6 -9.65 1.25 -3.52
C ILE A 6 -9.00 -0.13 -3.39
N CYS A 7 -7.77 -0.23 -3.82
CA CYS A 7 -6.93 -1.40 -3.57
C CYS A 7 -5.86 -1.01 -2.57
N MET A 8 -5.64 -1.85 -1.57
CA MET A 8 -4.66 -1.63 -0.49
C MET A 8 -3.79 -2.87 -0.34
N ASP A 9 -2.53 -2.63 -0.04
CA ASP A 9 -1.57 -3.69 0.32
C ASP A 9 -0.42 -3.09 1.12
N GLU A 10 0.42 -3.93 1.73
CA GLU A 10 1.58 -3.49 2.48
C GLU A 10 2.88 -4.15 2.04
N LYS A 11 3.95 -3.35 2.04
CA LYS A 11 5.31 -3.78 1.78
C LYS A 11 6.17 -3.69 3.03
N PRO A 12 6.82 -4.79 3.46
CA PRO A 12 7.85 -4.70 4.49
C PRO A 12 9.06 -3.95 3.95
N LYS A 13 9.65 -3.10 4.78
CA LYS A 13 10.90 -2.39 4.50
C LYS A 13 11.90 -2.65 5.62
N GLU A 14 13.06 -3.18 5.28
CA GLU A 14 14.19 -3.24 6.20
C GLU A 14 14.82 -1.86 6.35
N ILE A 15 15.13 -1.50 7.58
CA ILE A 15 15.79 -0.26 7.95
C ILE A 15 17.28 -0.54 8.10
N HIS A 16 18.10 0.11 7.28
CA HIS A 16 19.52 -0.10 7.23
C HIS A 16 20.29 1.19 7.54
N GLY A 17 21.07 1.19 8.63
CA GLY A 17 22.03 2.24 8.93
C GLY A 17 23.34 2.05 8.16
N ASP A 18 24.15 3.11 8.10
CA ASP A 18 25.49 3.03 7.56
C ASP A 18 26.42 2.33 8.57
N GLY A 19 27.18 1.32 8.13
CA GLY A 19 28.19 0.65 8.94
C GLY A 19 29.41 1.55 9.19
N ARG A 20 29.71 2.45 8.24
CA ARG A 20 30.75 3.47 8.32
C ARG A 20 30.21 4.80 7.81
N GLU A 21 30.81 5.88 8.25
CA GLU A 21 30.42 7.22 7.77
C GLU A 21 30.63 7.32 6.24
N PRO A 22 29.58 7.71 5.49
CA PRO A 22 29.70 7.84 4.04
C PRO A 22 30.73 8.89 3.62
N LEU A 23 31.46 8.62 2.56
CA LEU A 23 32.37 9.60 1.99
C LEU A 23 31.57 10.73 1.32
N PRO A 24 31.93 12.00 1.57
CA PRO A 24 31.22 13.12 1.00
C PRO A 24 31.37 13.18 -0.52
N VAL A 25 30.37 13.79 -1.15
CA VAL A 25 30.40 14.10 -2.60
C VAL A 25 31.61 14.99 -2.91
N LYS A 26 32.32 14.67 -3.99
CA LYS A 26 33.43 15.49 -4.53
C LYS A 26 33.19 15.76 -6.02
N PRO A 27 33.76 16.82 -6.59
CA PRO A 27 33.66 17.04 -8.05
C PRO A 27 34.10 15.79 -8.82
N GLY A 28 33.22 15.27 -9.68
CA GLY A 28 33.47 14.06 -10.48
C GLY A 28 33.40 12.72 -9.73
N LYS A 29 32.95 12.73 -8.45
CA LYS A 29 32.71 11.50 -7.67
C LYS A 29 31.42 11.60 -6.90
N ASP A 30 30.56 10.60 -7.08
CA ASP A 30 29.35 10.45 -6.29
C ASP A 30 29.66 10.16 -4.80
N ARG A 31 28.65 10.30 -3.96
CA ARG A 31 28.72 9.91 -2.54
C ARG A 31 29.12 8.43 -2.44
N GLY A 32 30.24 8.16 -1.79
CA GLY A 32 30.67 6.79 -1.50
C GLY A 32 29.93 6.24 -0.29
N VAL A 33 29.14 5.18 -0.48
CA VAL A 33 28.43 4.46 0.60
C VAL A 33 29.03 3.08 0.71
N ASP A 34 29.35 2.65 1.94
CA ASP A 34 29.88 1.31 2.20
C ASP A 34 28.82 0.25 1.82
N SER A 35 29.27 -0.89 1.29
CA SER A 35 28.40 -2.06 1.07
C SER A 35 27.95 -2.69 2.39
N GLU A 36 28.73 -2.55 3.46
CA GLU A 36 28.34 -2.97 4.80
C GLU A 36 27.28 -2.05 5.38
N TYR A 37 26.32 -2.62 6.09
CA TYR A 37 25.23 -1.89 6.73
C TYR A 37 24.88 -2.50 8.08
N VAL A 38 24.32 -1.68 8.95
CA VAL A 38 23.75 -2.10 10.23
C VAL A 38 22.25 -2.24 10.07
N ARG A 39 21.69 -3.35 10.54
CA ARG A 39 20.22 -3.53 10.56
C ARG A 39 19.63 -2.79 11.76
N ASN A 40 18.85 -1.75 11.47
CA ASN A 40 18.20 -0.92 12.48
C ASN A 40 16.73 -1.33 12.73
N GLY A 41 16.29 -2.45 12.13
CA GLY A 41 14.95 -3.00 12.32
C GLY A 41 14.15 -3.10 11.03
N HIS A 42 12.84 -3.14 11.20
CA HIS A 42 11.87 -3.29 10.12
C HIS A 42 10.74 -2.28 10.29
N ALA A 43 10.21 -1.83 9.20
CA ALA A 43 8.98 -1.04 9.10
C ALA A 43 8.08 -1.63 8.01
N ALA A 44 6.89 -1.09 7.85
CA ALA A 44 5.99 -1.38 6.76
C ALA A 44 5.60 -0.11 6.01
N VAL A 45 5.24 -0.25 4.76
CA VAL A 45 4.67 0.82 3.95
C VAL A 45 3.33 0.31 3.44
N PHE A 46 2.24 0.91 3.91
CA PHE A 46 0.92 0.71 3.35
C PHE A 46 0.80 1.51 2.07
N VAL A 47 0.27 0.90 1.03
CA VAL A 47 0.07 1.53 -0.27
C VAL A 47 -1.39 1.40 -0.65
N VAL A 48 -1.98 2.53 -0.99
CA VAL A 48 -3.38 2.67 -1.36
C VAL A 48 -3.46 3.20 -2.78
N ILE A 49 -4.28 2.58 -3.61
CA ILE A 49 -4.47 3.00 -5.00
C ILE A 49 -5.95 3.03 -5.37
N ASN A 50 -6.35 4.08 -6.07
CA ASN A 50 -7.64 4.12 -6.76
C ASN A 50 -7.41 3.81 -8.24
N PRO A 51 -7.77 2.62 -8.72
CA PRO A 51 -7.51 2.23 -10.11
C PRO A 51 -8.29 3.05 -11.15
N HIS A 52 -9.40 3.69 -10.78
CA HIS A 52 -10.18 4.50 -11.70
C HIS A 52 -9.58 5.90 -11.93
N THR A 53 -8.95 6.47 -10.90
CA THR A 53 -8.33 7.79 -11.00
C THR A 53 -6.82 7.72 -11.19
N GLY A 54 -6.21 6.57 -10.88
CA GLY A 54 -4.76 6.40 -10.82
C GLY A 54 -4.11 7.09 -9.62
N TRP A 55 -4.90 7.57 -8.66
CA TRP A 55 -4.38 8.13 -7.41
C TRP A 55 -3.70 7.03 -6.59
N ILE A 56 -2.52 7.35 -6.11
CA ILE A 56 -1.72 6.47 -5.24
C ILE A 56 -1.26 7.30 -4.05
N GLU A 57 -1.34 6.71 -2.86
CA GLU A 57 -0.77 7.25 -1.64
C GLU A 57 -0.12 6.14 -0.82
N ALA A 58 0.92 6.47 -0.07
CA ALA A 58 1.65 5.53 0.75
C ALA A 58 1.85 6.10 2.16
N HIS A 59 1.84 5.21 3.16
CA HIS A 59 2.07 5.59 4.57
C HIS A 59 3.11 4.67 5.20
N ALA A 60 4.07 5.25 5.92
CA ALA A 60 4.98 4.49 6.74
C ALA A 60 4.29 4.03 8.03
N SER A 61 4.57 2.80 8.45
CA SER A 61 4.13 2.27 9.73
C SER A 61 5.28 1.49 10.38
N GLU A 62 5.45 1.60 11.69
CA GLU A 62 6.47 0.84 12.40
C GLU A 62 6.23 -0.68 12.28
N ARG A 63 4.98 -1.08 12.17
CA ARG A 63 4.55 -2.48 12.11
C ARG A 63 3.40 -2.66 11.13
N ARG A 64 3.04 -3.93 10.88
CA ARG A 64 1.85 -4.32 10.10
C ARG A 64 0.88 -5.14 10.96
N THR A 65 0.52 -4.59 12.10
CA THR A 65 -0.42 -5.25 13.02
C THR A 65 -1.87 -4.93 12.63
N LYS A 66 -2.81 -5.63 13.31
CA LYS A 66 -4.24 -5.32 13.19
C LYS A 66 -4.57 -3.86 13.49
N LYS A 67 -3.83 -3.25 14.44
CA LYS A 67 -4.00 -1.85 14.81
C LYS A 67 -3.52 -0.90 13.72
N ASP A 68 -2.40 -1.23 13.09
CA ASP A 68 -1.84 -0.40 12.02
C ASP A 68 -2.77 -0.42 10.82
N TRP A 69 -3.22 -1.60 10.39
CA TRP A 69 -4.23 -1.71 9.34
C TRP A 69 -5.52 -0.96 9.69
N ALA A 70 -6.02 -1.06 10.92
CA ALA A 70 -7.23 -0.36 11.32
C ALA A 70 -7.06 1.17 11.29
N ARG A 71 -5.85 1.70 11.56
CA ARG A 71 -5.54 3.13 11.41
C ARG A 71 -5.57 3.57 9.95
N GLU A 72 -4.97 2.78 9.06
CA GLU A 72 -5.01 3.06 7.62
C GLU A 72 -6.45 3.07 7.09
N VAL A 73 -7.26 2.12 7.50
CA VAL A 73 -8.68 2.08 7.12
C VAL A 73 -9.45 3.27 7.69
N LYS A 74 -9.15 3.68 8.91
CA LYS A 74 -9.77 4.88 9.50
C LYS A 74 -9.39 6.14 8.72
N TRP A 75 -8.11 6.32 8.43
CA TRP A 75 -7.63 7.41 7.58
C TRP A 75 -8.32 7.42 6.22
N LEU A 76 -8.45 6.26 5.58
CA LEU A 76 -9.14 6.12 4.29
C LEU A 76 -10.59 6.60 4.35
N VAL A 77 -11.29 6.29 5.45
CA VAL A 77 -12.71 6.63 5.67
C VAL A 77 -12.89 8.11 6.05
N ASP A 78 -11.98 8.66 6.85
CA ASP A 78 -12.17 9.97 7.49
C ASP A 78 -11.48 11.11 6.75
N GLU A 79 -10.36 10.82 6.09
CA GLU A 79 -9.52 11.84 5.46
C GLU A 79 -9.50 11.72 3.93
N ALA A 80 -9.22 10.52 3.40
CA ALA A 80 -9.13 10.35 1.95
C ALA A 80 -10.50 10.37 1.26
N TYR A 81 -11.52 9.77 1.87
CA TYR A 81 -12.86 9.66 1.30
C TYR A 81 -13.98 9.95 2.32
N PRO A 82 -13.98 11.13 2.98
CA PRO A 82 -14.96 11.48 4.03
C PRO A 82 -16.40 11.47 3.52
N GLU A 83 -16.62 11.90 2.28
CA GLU A 83 -17.92 12.00 1.64
C GLU A 83 -18.40 10.70 0.98
N ALA A 84 -17.59 9.64 1.00
CA ALA A 84 -18.00 8.37 0.42
C ALA A 84 -19.14 7.75 1.22
N LYS A 85 -20.16 7.28 0.51
CA LYS A 85 -21.25 6.49 1.10
C LYS A 85 -20.73 5.09 1.46
N LYS A 86 -19.92 4.51 0.57
CA LYS A 86 -19.27 3.22 0.79
C LYS A 86 -17.99 3.11 -0.02
N ILE A 87 -16.95 2.58 0.58
CA ILE A 87 -15.64 2.34 -0.04
C ILE A 87 -15.53 0.85 -0.35
N LYS A 88 -15.39 0.50 -1.63
CA LYS A 88 -15.05 -0.85 -2.06
C LYS A 88 -13.55 -1.06 -1.87
N LEU A 89 -13.18 -1.79 -0.82
CA LEU A 89 -11.79 -2.02 -0.44
C LEU A 89 -11.34 -3.41 -0.86
N VAL A 90 -10.46 -3.47 -1.86
CA VAL A 90 -9.81 -4.70 -2.31
C VAL A 90 -8.48 -4.85 -1.61
N MET A 91 -8.22 -6.02 -1.04
CA MET A 91 -6.98 -6.35 -0.33
C MET A 91 -6.75 -7.84 -0.32
N ASP A 92 -5.58 -8.28 0.14
CA ASP A 92 -5.30 -9.68 0.32
C ASP A 92 -6.07 -10.30 1.52
N ASN A 93 -6.05 -11.61 1.63
CA ASN A 93 -6.79 -12.34 2.66
C ASN A 93 -5.94 -12.59 3.92
N LEU A 94 -5.18 -11.59 4.37
CA LEU A 94 -4.43 -11.69 5.62
C LEU A 94 -5.34 -11.68 6.84
N ASN A 95 -4.92 -12.38 7.90
CA ASN A 95 -5.68 -12.43 9.16
C ASN A 95 -5.81 -11.08 9.86
N THR A 96 -4.93 -10.14 9.56
CA THR A 96 -4.95 -8.75 10.06
C THR A 96 -6.01 -7.91 9.38
N HIS A 97 -6.42 -8.24 8.15
CA HIS A 97 -7.31 -7.47 7.28
C HIS A 97 -8.78 -7.88 7.47
N LYS A 98 -9.28 -7.79 8.69
CA LYS A 98 -10.66 -8.19 9.01
C LYS A 98 -11.40 -7.09 9.75
N ILE A 99 -12.70 -7.03 9.57
CA ILE A 99 -13.58 -6.11 10.31
C ILE A 99 -13.37 -6.22 11.82
N SER A 100 -13.11 -7.43 12.34
CA SER A 100 -12.80 -7.65 13.76
C SER A 100 -11.56 -6.88 14.24
N SER A 101 -10.63 -6.55 13.35
CA SER A 101 -9.44 -5.75 13.67
C SER A 101 -9.80 -4.30 13.99
N ILE A 102 -10.84 -3.75 13.33
CA ILE A 102 -11.36 -2.42 13.62
C ILE A 102 -11.99 -2.39 15.01
N TYR A 103 -12.81 -3.41 15.33
CA TYR A 103 -13.44 -3.53 16.66
C TYR A 103 -12.45 -3.79 17.79
N SER A 104 -11.31 -4.43 17.49
CA SER A 104 -10.24 -4.62 18.49
C SER A 104 -9.38 -3.36 18.72
N THR A 105 -9.52 -2.35 17.86
CA THR A 105 -8.70 -1.13 17.89
C THR A 105 -9.45 0.09 18.37
N TYR A 106 -10.72 0.22 17.99
CA TYR A 106 -11.56 1.38 18.29
C TYR A 106 -12.75 1.04 19.17
N PRO A 107 -13.31 2.02 19.90
CA PRO A 107 -14.57 1.85 20.64
C PRO A 107 -15.70 1.37 19.72
N PRO A 108 -16.69 0.61 20.23
CA PRO A 108 -17.72 -0.04 19.39
C PRO A 108 -18.48 0.89 18.45
N GLN A 109 -18.80 2.10 18.88
CA GLN A 109 -19.49 3.10 18.04
C GLN A 109 -18.66 3.52 16.85
N GLU A 110 -17.38 3.85 17.10
CA GLU A 110 -16.43 4.26 16.07
C GLU A 110 -16.12 3.09 15.12
N ALA A 111 -15.87 1.91 15.67
CA ALA A 111 -15.64 0.71 14.87
C ALA A 111 -16.81 0.39 13.94
N ARG A 112 -18.05 0.52 14.45
CA ARG A 112 -19.27 0.32 13.66
C ARG A 112 -19.39 1.37 12.54
N ARG A 113 -19.09 2.64 12.83
CA ARG A 113 -19.12 3.72 11.86
C ARG A 113 -18.17 3.44 10.70
N ILE A 114 -16.90 3.09 11.02
CA ILE A 114 -15.88 2.76 10.02
C ILE A 114 -16.31 1.53 9.23
N ALA A 115 -16.66 0.43 9.90
CA ALA A 115 -17.07 -0.82 9.26
C ALA A 115 -18.26 -0.64 8.33
N HIS A 116 -19.22 0.22 8.68
CA HIS A 116 -20.39 0.49 7.87
C HIS A 116 -20.06 1.18 6.55
N LYS A 117 -18.98 1.95 6.49
CA LYS A 117 -18.48 2.61 5.27
C LYS A 117 -17.68 1.67 4.36
N LEU A 118 -17.38 0.45 4.76
CA LEU A 118 -16.54 -0.48 4.02
C LEU A 118 -17.37 -1.59 3.34
N GLU A 119 -16.95 -1.92 2.14
CA GLU A 119 -17.32 -3.13 1.41
C GLU A 119 -16.03 -3.84 1.04
N ILE A 120 -15.66 -4.85 1.85
CA ILE A 120 -14.36 -5.52 1.73
C ILE A 120 -14.44 -6.65 0.72
N HIS A 121 -13.50 -6.65 -0.22
CA HIS A 121 -13.31 -7.68 -1.23
C HIS A 121 -11.91 -8.27 -1.07
N SER A 122 -11.81 -9.51 -0.62
CA SER A 122 -10.53 -10.19 -0.51
C SER A 122 -10.17 -10.86 -1.83
N THR A 123 -8.87 -10.82 -2.19
CA THR A 123 -8.36 -11.63 -3.31
C THR A 123 -8.50 -13.12 -2.99
N PRO A 124 -8.59 -13.98 -3.99
CA PRO A 124 -8.60 -15.43 -3.79
C PRO A 124 -7.38 -15.91 -3.01
N LYS A 125 -7.53 -17.03 -2.31
CA LYS A 125 -6.40 -17.69 -1.65
C LYS A 125 -5.30 -17.97 -2.68
N HIS A 126 -4.07 -17.58 -2.36
CA HIS A 126 -2.90 -17.63 -3.27
C HIS A 126 -3.02 -16.73 -4.51
N GLY A 127 -3.91 -15.72 -4.49
CA GLY A 127 -4.15 -14.78 -5.58
C GLY A 127 -3.82 -13.33 -5.24
N SER A 128 -2.95 -13.05 -4.24
CA SER A 128 -2.56 -11.69 -3.86
C SER A 128 -1.99 -10.88 -5.03
N TRP A 129 -1.27 -11.53 -5.94
CA TRP A 129 -0.73 -10.92 -7.17
C TRP A 129 -1.80 -10.30 -8.10
N MET A 130 -3.09 -10.63 -7.90
CA MET A 130 -4.20 -9.97 -8.59
C MET A 130 -4.58 -8.63 -7.99
N ASN A 131 -4.03 -8.29 -6.81
CA ASN A 131 -4.28 -7.00 -6.19
C ASN A 131 -3.52 -5.91 -6.96
N ILE A 132 -4.24 -4.95 -7.51
CA ILE A 132 -3.67 -3.82 -8.25
C ILE A 132 -2.72 -2.98 -7.37
N ALA A 133 -2.87 -3.01 -6.05
CA ALA A 133 -1.97 -2.34 -5.11
C ALA A 133 -0.50 -2.77 -5.29
N GLU A 134 -0.21 -3.98 -5.79
CA GLU A 134 1.14 -4.44 -6.15
C GLU A 134 1.84 -3.52 -7.16
N ILE A 135 1.07 -2.92 -8.07
CA ILE A 135 1.62 -1.92 -9.02
C ILE A 135 1.98 -0.64 -8.26
N GLY A 136 1.14 -0.20 -7.32
CA GLY A 136 1.45 0.92 -6.44
C GLY A 136 2.70 0.67 -5.61
N ILE A 137 2.83 -0.54 -5.04
CA ILE A 137 4.03 -0.98 -4.32
C ILE A 137 5.27 -0.93 -5.21
N HIS A 138 5.17 -1.37 -6.45
CA HIS A 138 6.29 -1.30 -7.39
C HIS A 138 6.70 0.15 -7.65
N ILE A 139 5.74 1.05 -7.90
CA ILE A 139 6.01 2.47 -8.16
C ILE A 139 6.71 3.11 -6.96
N VAL A 140 6.16 3.00 -5.75
CA VAL A 140 6.77 3.58 -4.55
C VAL A 140 8.14 2.95 -4.27
N SER A 141 8.32 1.66 -4.59
CA SER A 141 9.61 0.98 -4.42
C SER A 141 10.67 1.57 -5.33
N GLN A 142 10.36 1.86 -6.59
CA GLN A 142 11.32 2.42 -7.54
C GLN A 142 11.58 3.91 -7.28
N GLU A 143 10.55 4.67 -6.99
CA GLU A 143 10.65 6.13 -6.90
C GLU A 143 11.09 6.63 -5.53
N CYS A 144 10.80 5.89 -4.45
CA CYS A 144 11.02 6.34 -3.07
C CYS A 144 11.90 5.38 -2.26
N LEU A 145 11.65 4.07 -2.34
CA LEU A 145 12.26 3.10 -1.43
C LEU A 145 13.55 2.47 -1.98
N ASN A 146 13.94 2.78 -3.21
CA ASN A 146 15.17 2.26 -3.84
C ASN A 146 16.41 3.01 -3.33
N GLN A 147 16.50 3.14 -2.02
CA GLN A 147 17.61 3.79 -1.32
C GLN A 147 17.75 3.20 0.08
N ARG A 148 18.91 3.49 0.72
CA ARG A 148 19.14 3.13 2.11
C ARG A 148 18.33 4.06 3.00
N ILE A 149 17.46 3.46 3.82
CA ILE A 149 16.61 4.14 4.80
C ILE A 149 17.15 3.81 6.18
N GLN A 150 17.60 4.81 6.92
CA GLN A 150 18.37 4.61 8.16
C GLN A 150 17.53 4.52 9.43
N SER A 151 16.33 5.11 9.42
CA SER A 151 15.39 5.08 10.54
C SER A 151 13.93 5.13 10.07
N TYR A 152 13.00 4.87 10.98
CA TYR A 152 11.57 5.01 10.72
C TYR A 152 11.19 6.45 10.37
N GLU A 153 11.74 7.42 11.09
CA GLU A 153 11.49 8.85 10.85
C GLU A 153 11.96 9.27 9.45
N ASN A 154 13.10 8.72 9.02
CA ASN A 154 13.59 8.94 7.66
C ASN A 154 12.64 8.31 6.62
N LEU A 155 12.13 7.09 6.86
CA LEU A 155 11.15 6.45 6.00
C LEU A 155 9.88 7.28 5.89
N ASP A 156 9.31 7.70 7.02
CA ASP A 156 8.09 8.50 7.09
C ASP A 156 8.25 9.83 6.34
N TYR A 157 9.39 10.51 6.55
CA TYR A 157 9.71 11.74 5.84
C TYR A 157 9.80 11.53 4.31
N GLN A 158 10.50 10.50 3.86
CA GLN A 158 10.66 10.19 2.44
C GLN A 158 9.31 9.87 1.77
N ILE A 159 8.47 9.09 2.45
CA ILE A 159 7.12 8.77 1.97
C ILE A 159 6.25 10.03 1.87
N LYS A 160 6.27 10.91 2.87
CA LYS A 160 5.55 12.19 2.83
C LYS A 160 6.02 13.09 1.69
N CYS A 161 7.31 13.18 1.46
CA CYS A 161 7.88 13.92 0.32
C CYS A 161 7.44 13.31 -1.01
N TRP A 162 7.44 11.97 -1.10
CA TRP A 162 7.00 11.26 -2.30
C TRP A 162 5.52 11.51 -2.58
N ASN A 163 4.63 11.36 -1.59
CA ASN A 163 3.19 11.65 -1.73
C ASN A 163 2.99 13.08 -2.26
N LYS A 164 3.66 14.07 -1.65
CA LYS A 164 3.58 15.48 -2.07
C LYS A 164 4.04 15.69 -3.52
N SER A 165 5.09 15.01 -3.96
CA SER A 165 5.58 15.10 -5.35
C SER A 165 4.60 14.53 -6.37
N ARG A 166 3.64 13.71 -5.93
CA ARG A 166 2.62 13.09 -6.78
C ARG A 166 1.28 13.83 -6.77
N GLU A 167 1.14 14.88 -5.96
CA GLU A 167 -0.04 15.74 -6.01
C GLU A 167 -0.22 16.32 -7.42
N GLY A 168 -1.36 16.03 -8.05
CA GLY A 168 -1.62 16.42 -9.44
C GLY A 168 -0.91 15.59 -10.52
N ALA A 169 -0.22 14.50 -10.15
CA ALA A 169 0.39 13.58 -11.10
C ALA A 169 -0.66 12.93 -12.01
N LYS A 170 -0.24 12.60 -13.24
CA LYS A 170 -1.11 11.94 -14.22
C LYS A 170 -1.60 10.60 -13.66
N SER A 171 -2.88 10.33 -13.86
CA SER A 171 -3.50 9.05 -13.56
C SER A 171 -2.79 7.90 -14.31
N ILE A 172 -2.79 6.72 -13.71
CA ILE A 172 -2.29 5.52 -14.37
C ILE A 172 -3.24 5.16 -15.50
N ASN A 173 -2.72 5.03 -16.69
CA ASN A 173 -3.49 4.57 -17.86
C ASN A 173 -3.54 3.03 -17.86
N TRP A 174 -4.64 2.46 -17.37
CA TRP A 174 -4.83 1.03 -17.35
C TRP A 174 -5.08 0.46 -18.75
N GLN A 175 -4.12 -0.33 -19.24
CA GLN A 175 -4.24 -1.02 -20.52
C GLN A 175 -4.81 -2.44 -20.38
N PHE A 176 -4.97 -2.93 -19.15
CA PHE A 176 -5.44 -4.28 -18.87
C PHE A 176 -6.95 -4.27 -18.56
N THR A 177 -7.76 -4.68 -19.54
CA THR A 177 -9.22 -4.73 -19.43
C THR A 177 -9.68 -6.07 -18.87
N THR A 178 -10.94 -6.13 -18.41
CA THR A 178 -11.59 -7.38 -17.97
C THR A 178 -11.56 -8.45 -19.06
N GLU A 179 -11.71 -8.08 -20.33
CA GLU A 179 -11.65 -9.02 -21.47
C GLU A 179 -10.25 -9.59 -21.64
N LYS A 180 -9.23 -8.72 -21.60
CA LYS A 180 -7.82 -9.16 -21.61
C LYS A 180 -7.50 -10.05 -20.42
N ALA A 181 -8.05 -9.73 -19.23
CA ALA A 181 -7.90 -10.57 -18.04
C ALA A 181 -8.52 -11.95 -18.24
N ARG A 182 -9.75 -12.04 -18.74
CA ARG A 182 -10.43 -13.32 -19.02
C ARG A 182 -9.65 -14.17 -20.00
N THR A 183 -9.14 -13.56 -21.06
CA THR A 183 -8.32 -14.28 -22.07
C THR A 183 -7.00 -14.76 -21.48
N LYS A 184 -6.26 -13.86 -20.81
CA LYS A 184 -4.91 -14.16 -20.29
C LYS A 184 -4.94 -15.14 -19.11
N LEU A 185 -5.98 -15.05 -18.28
CA LEU A 185 -6.15 -15.85 -17.07
C LEU A 185 -7.15 -17.00 -17.26
N TYR A 186 -7.46 -17.34 -18.51
CA TYR A 186 -8.46 -18.35 -18.83
C TYR A 186 -8.26 -19.69 -18.11
N HIS A 187 -7.01 -20.09 -17.92
CA HIS A 187 -6.64 -21.33 -17.22
C HIS A 187 -6.97 -21.32 -15.71
N LEU A 188 -7.23 -20.15 -15.12
CA LEU A 188 -7.61 -20.01 -13.71
C LEU A 188 -9.13 -20.07 -13.49
N TYR A 189 -9.92 -19.92 -14.56
CA TYR A 189 -11.36 -20.04 -14.44
C TYR A 189 -11.77 -21.50 -14.47
N THR A 190 -12.54 -21.93 -13.46
CA THR A 190 -13.15 -23.25 -13.44
C THR A 190 -14.08 -23.37 -14.64
N ARG A 191 -13.92 -24.39 -15.47
CA ARG A 191 -14.90 -24.71 -16.51
C ARG A 191 -16.18 -25.15 -15.80
N ILE A 192 -17.20 -24.34 -15.87
CA ILE A 192 -18.56 -24.77 -15.51
C ILE A 192 -19.07 -25.51 -16.76
N ASP A 193 -18.93 -26.81 -16.77
CA ASP A 193 -19.61 -27.65 -17.76
C ASP A 193 -21.12 -27.53 -17.44
N ILE A 194 -21.82 -26.71 -18.22
CA ILE A 194 -23.28 -26.66 -18.16
C ILE A 194 -23.74 -27.95 -18.82
N VAL A 195 -24.20 -28.92 -18.01
CA VAL A 195 -24.88 -30.13 -18.44
C VAL A 195 -26.31 -29.79 -18.79
#